data_95d5669791b078487c879c064981a1d7
#
_entry.id   95d5669791b078487c879c064981a1d7
#
_cell.length_a   1.000
_cell.length_b   1.000
_cell.length_c   1.000
_cell.angle_alpha   90.00
_cell.angle_beta   90.00
_cell.angle_gamma   90.00
#
_symmetry.space_group_name_H-M   'P 1'
#
loop_
_entity.id
_entity.type
_entity.pdbx_description
1 polymer ?
#
loop_
_entity_poly.entity_id
_entity_poly.type
_entity_poly.pdbx_seq_one_letter_code
_entity_poly.pdbx_strand_id
1 'polypeptide(L)'
;MGVARRLDDSRLRRLAYTRAASRLLGRTDATVGSACELLATAVDGVDGDRTVAVHARDVRSSAGVDTERAERLLGRVLVEAGYPVDLDDPDRELRALFTGDRCLLGWLVAESVRDFGTRAPTDRPFFQPGSMVSLDARAYANLAGAAPGQTILDPMCGTGGLLIEAGVAGSQVIGVDAQWKMVRGSRENLAAYLDDGFRVARGDGTRLPVPTDAVDGVVFDAPYGRQSKIANHTLDDLVEGTLREAARVAPRCVLIADRDWSETAATAGWQVDASFERRVHGSLVRHVHVLEERTG
;
A
#
# COMPACT_ATOMS: atom_id res chain seq x y z
N MET A 1 -1.94 -7.28 13.26
CA MET A 1 -3.02 -7.91 12.45
C MET A 1 -2.55 -9.29 12.06
N GLY A 2 -3.31 -10.34 12.35
CA GLY A 2 -3.02 -11.69 11.92
C GLY A 2 -3.74 -12.01 10.62
N VAL A 3 -3.10 -12.76 9.72
CA VAL A 3 -3.71 -13.26 8.49
C VAL A 3 -3.69 -14.79 8.50
N ALA A 4 -4.79 -15.40 8.07
CA ALA A 4 -4.96 -16.85 8.09
C ALA A 4 -4.40 -17.56 6.82
N ARG A 5 -3.98 -16.79 5.80
CA ARG A 5 -3.42 -17.32 4.55
C ARG A 5 -1.95 -16.97 4.44
N ARG A 6 -1.17 -17.89 3.86
CA ARG A 6 0.21 -17.61 3.48
C ARG A 6 0.22 -16.51 2.41
N LEU A 7 0.89 -15.41 2.71
CA LEU A 7 1.11 -14.33 1.76
C LEU A 7 2.39 -14.61 0.97
N ASP A 8 2.38 -14.29 -0.31
CA ASP A 8 3.57 -14.32 -1.15
C ASP A 8 4.52 -13.18 -0.75
N ASP A 9 5.79 -13.50 -0.58
CA ASP A 9 6.83 -12.55 -0.18
C ASP A 9 6.92 -11.37 -1.15
N SER A 10 6.79 -11.63 -2.45
CA SER A 10 6.81 -10.61 -3.48
C SER A 10 5.65 -9.61 -3.33
N ARG A 11 4.49 -10.09 -2.90
CA ARG A 11 3.33 -9.24 -2.60
C ARG A 11 3.57 -8.38 -1.37
N LEU A 12 4.15 -8.94 -0.31
CA LEU A 12 4.45 -8.21 0.93
C LEU A 12 5.42 -7.06 0.69
N ARG A 13 6.45 -7.28 -0.14
CA ARG A 13 7.45 -6.26 -0.48
C ARG A 13 6.85 -5.01 -1.14
N ARG A 14 5.72 -5.14 -1.81
CA ARG A 14 5.04 -4.03 -2.51
C ARG A 14 4.05 -3.25 -1.67
N LEU A 15 3.69 -3.74 -0.46
CA LEU A 15 2.66 -3.09 0.36
C LEU A 15 3.16 -1.80 1.01
N ALA A 16 2.32 -0.76 0.96
CA ALA A 16 2.64 0.55 1.52
C ALA A 16 2.61 0.59 3.04
N TYR A 17 1.49 0.20 3.64
CA TYR A 17 1.28 0.34 5.09
C TYR A 17 1.67 -0.90 5.91
N THR A 18 1.99 -2.01 5.26
CA THR A 18 2.58 -3.18 5.91
C THR A 18 4.09 -3.06 5.84
N ARG A 19 4.75 -2.81 6.97
CA ARG A 19 6.21 -2.66 7.00
C ARG A 19 6.92 -4.00 6.92
N ALA A 20 6.46 -4.96 7.71
CA ALA A 20 7.03 -6.30 7.79
C ALA A 20 5.94 -7.33 8.05
N ALA A 21 6.16 -8.55 7.62
CA ALA A 21 5.32 -9.70 7.96
C ALA A 21 6.19 -10.82 8.51
N SER A 22 5.71 -11.45 9.58
CA SER A 22 6.39 -12.55 10.24
C SER A 22 5.49 -13.77 10.34
N ARG A 23 6.06 -14.95 10.19
CA ARG A 23 5.38 -16.20 10.52
C ARG A 23 5.33 -16.31 12.04
N LEU A 24 4.13 -16.22 12.60
CA LEU A 24 3.91 -16.28 14.03
C LEU A 24 4.40 -17.61 14.61
N LEU A 25 5.24 -17.58 15.62
CA LEU A 25 5.60 -18.69 16.48
C LEU A 25 4.60 -18.85 17.62
N GLY A 26 4.25 -17.72 18.25
CA GLY A 26 3.30 -17.72 19.35
C GLY A 26 3.03 -16.33 19.90
N ARG A 27 2.14 -16.30 20.88
CA ARG A 27 1.79 -15.10 21.65
C ARG A 27 1.83 -15.41 23.14
N THR A 28 2.29 -14.44 23.93
CA THR A 28 2.39 -14.54 25.39
C THR A 28 2.18 -13.18 26.03
N ASP A 29 2.31 -13.07 27.32
CA ASP A 29 2.25 -11.79 28.04
C ASP A 29 3.42 -10.89 27.69
N ALA A 30 3.24 -9.58 27.80
CA ALA A 30 4.23 -8.56 27.41
C ALA A 30 5.39 -8.44 28.40
N THR A 31 5.98 -9.55 28.81
CA THR A 31 7.22 -9.57 29.60
C THR A 31 8.33 -10.28 28.85
N VAL A 32 9.58 -9.85 29.10
CA VAL A 32 10.74 -10.49 28.48
C VAL A 32 10.86 -11.96 28.93
N GLY A 33 10.53 -12.27 30.20
CA GLY A 33 10.56 -13.63 30.73
C GLY A 33 9.61 -14.56 29.99
N SER A 34 8.33 -14.18 29.87
CA SER A 34 7.33 -14.97 29.15
C SER A 34 7.68 -15.13 27.66
N ALA A 35 8.29 -14.10 27.05
CA ALA A 35 8.77 -14.19 25.67
C ALA A 35 9.90 -15.22 25.52
N CYS A 36 10.86 -15.27 26.46
CA CYS A 36 11.93 -16.26 26.47
C CYS A 36 11.40 -17.68 26.69
N GLU A 37 10.46 -17.87 27.61
CA GLU A 37 9.81 -19.18 27.85
C GLU A 37 9.07 -19.66 26.60
N LEU A 38 8.27 -18.79 25.95
CA LEU A 38 7.62 -19.13 24.70
C LEU A 38 8.63 -19.51 23.62
N LEU A 39 9.69 -18.73 23.45
CA LEU A 39 10.73 -19.00 22.46
C LEU A 39 11.39 -20.36 22.71
N ALA A 40 11.78 -20.64 23.95
CA ALA A 40 12.44 -21.89 24.32
C ALA A 40 11.56 -23.14 24.01
N THR A 41 10.24 -23.01 24.09
CA THR A 41 9.31 -24.10 23.72
C THR A 41 8.98 -24.15 22.22
N ALA A 42 9.12 -23.03 21.50
CA ALA A 42 8.76 -22.94 20.10
C ALA A 42 9.93 -23.21 19.14
N VAL A 43 11.16 -23.16 19.65
CA VAL A 43 12.38 -23.45 18.90
C VAL A 43 12.68 -24.94 19.03
N ASP A 44 11.98 -25.75 18.23
CA ASP A 44 12.22 -27.18 18.10
C ASP A 44 13.28 -27.44 17.03
N GLY A 45 14.38 -28.10 17.44
CA GLY A 45 15.33 -28.76 16.54
C GLY A 45 16.09 -27.83 15.60
N VAL A 46 17.34 -27.76 15.83
CA VAL A 46 18.37 -26.96 15.19
C VAL A 46 18.34 -27.10 13.67
N ASP A 47 18.01 -26.01 12.98
CA ASP A 47 18.53 -25.71 11.63
C ASP A 47 19.91 -25.04 11.85
N GLY A 48 20.84 -25.81 12.45
CA GLY A 48 22.07 -25.30 13.11
C GLY A 48 23.07 -24.61 12.20
N ASP A 49 22.79 -24.57 10.90
CA ASP A 49 23.65 -23.90 9.91
C ASP A 49 23.19 -22.47 9.58
N ARG A 50 22.05 -22.03 10.09
CA ARG A 50 21.50 -20.71 9.77
C ARG A 50 21.77 -19.70 10.88
N THR A 51 22.39 -18.60 10.49
CA THR A 51 22.62 -17.46 11.38
C THR A 51 21.33 -16.74 11.74
N VAL A 52 21.27 -16.17 12.94
CA VAL A 52 20.08 -15.48 13.44
C VAL A 52 20.39 -14.11 14.04
N ALA A 53 19.44 -13.19 13.89
CA ALA A 53 19.35 -11.97 14.69
C ALA A 53 18.00 -11.86 15.37
N VAL A 54 17.91 -11.06 16.43
CA VAL A 54 16.68 -10.75 17.15
C VAL A 54 16.42 -9.25 17.09
N HIS A 55 15.19 -8.89 16.70
CA HIS A 55 14.72 -7.51 16.79
C HIS A 55 13.46 -7.43 17.65
N ALA A 56 13.55 -6.65 18.73
CA ALA A 56 12.43 -6.39 19.62
C ALA A 56 11.89 -4.98 19.40
N ARG A 57 10.58 -4.83 19.51
CA ARG A 57 9.92 -3.54 19.41
C ARG A 57 8.79 -3.44 20.43
N ASP A 58 8.78 -2.37 21.21
CA ASP A 58 7.64 -1.96 22.01
C ASP A 58 6.78 -0.98 21.16
N VAL A 59 5.61 -1.43 20.72
CA VAL A 59 4.73 -0.69 19.83
C VAL A 59 4.14 0.51 20.59
N ARG A 60 4.53 1.73 20.19
CA ARG A 60 4.12 2.99 20.82
C ARG A 60 4.46 3.06 22.31
N SER A 61 5.50 2.36 22.74
CA SER A 61 5.89 2.26 24.16
C SER A 61 4.74 1.82 25.08
N SER A 62 3.85 0.96 24.56
CA SER A 62 2.61 0.59 25.26
C SER A 62 2.80 -0.54 26.29
N ALA A 63 3.89 -1.28 26.21
CA ALA A 63 4.21 -2.36 27.14
C ALA A 63 5.27 -1.98 28.20
N GLY A 64 6.01 -0.90 27.98
CA GLY A 64 7.08 -0.43 28.85
C GLY A 64 8.28 -1.38 28.94
N VAL A 65 8.55 -2.14 27.86
CA VAL A 65 9.61 -3.14 27.82
C VAL A 65 10.91 -2.53 27.30
N ASP A 66 12.01 -2.83 28.01
CA ASP A 66 13.38 -2.58 27.51
C ASP A 66 13.70 -3.53 26.36
N THR A 67 13.65 -2.98 25.13
CA THR A 67 13.82 -3.76 23.90
C THR A 67 15.25 -4.28 23.72
N GLU A 68 16.28 -3.53 24.12
CA GLU A 68 17.66 -4.01 24.06
C GLU A 68 17.90 -5.20 24.99
N ARG A 69 17.33 -5.15 26.19
CA ARG A 69 17.35 -6.27 27.11
C ARG A 69 16.59 -7.47 26.55
N ALA A 70 15.44 -7.24 25.90
CA ALA A 70 14.67 -8.31 25.27
C ALA A 70 15.47 -8.98 24.15
N GLU A 71 16.12 -8.23 23.27
CA GLU A 71 16.95 -8.74 22.18
C GLU A 71 18.10 -9.62 22.73
N ARG A 72 18.82 -9.14 23.75
CA ARG A 72 19.91 -9.90 24.36
C ARG A 72 19.45 -11.22 24.99
N LEU A 73 18.31 -11.21 25.70
CA LEU A 73 17.82 -12.41 26.40
C LEU A 73 17.20 -13.42 25.42
N LEU A 74 16.44 -12.98 24.43
CA LEU A 74 15.92 -13.83 23.36
C LEU A 74 17.05 -14.38 22.50
N GLY A 75 18.06 -13.57 22.17
CA GLY A 75 19.25 -14.03 21.47
C GLY A 75 20.00 -15.11 22.23
N ARG A 76 20.11 -15.01 23.57
CA ARG A 76 20.71 -16.06 24.40
C ARG A 76 19.93 -17.39 24.29
N VAL A 77 18.60 -17.36 24.32
CA VAL A 77 17.77 -18.55 24.12
C VAL A 77 18.07 -19.23 22.78
N LEU A 78 18.24 -18.45 21.70
CA LEU A 78 18.61 -18.99 20.38
C LEU A 78 20.01 -19.59 20.36
N VAL A 79 21.00 -18.94 21.00
CA VAL A 79 22.36 -19.48 21.12
C VAL A 79 22.37 -20.77 21.91
N GLU A 80 21.65 -20.85 23.04
CA GLU A 80 21.50 -22.07 23.85
C GLU A 80 20.82 -23.19 23.07
N ALA A 81 19.94 -22.86 22.13
CA ALA A 81 19.32 -23.80 21.18
C ALA A 81 20.24 -24.15 19.97
N GLY A 82 21.48 -23.61 19.91
CA GLY A 82 22.48 -23.96 18.90
C GLY A 82 22.50 -23.09 17.65
N TYR A 83 21.78 -21.97 17.59
CA TYR A 83 21.84 -21.06 16.46
C TYR A 83 23.07 -20.14 16.52
N PRO A 84 23.89 -20.05 15.45
CA PRO A 84 24.93 -19.04 15.35
C PRO A 84 24.30 -17.65 15.17
N VAL A 85 24.94 -16.61 15.70
CA VAL A 85 24.47 -15.22 15.63
C VAL A 85 25.22 -14.45 14.56
N ASP A 86 24.48 -13.75 13.70
CA ASP A 86 25.00 -12.71 12.81
C ASP A 86 24.04 -11.51 12.90
N LEU A 87 24.57 -10.36 13.32
CA LEU A 87 23.77 -9.14 13.50
C LEU A 87 23.72 -8.27 12.25
N ASP A 88 24.64 -8.50 11.31
CA ASP A 88 24.79 -7.68 10.11
C ASP A 88 24.02 -8.27 8.92
N ASP A 89 24.13 -9.59 8.69
CA ASP A 89 23.47 -10.29 7.57
C ASP A 89 22.95 -11.68 8.01
N PRO A 90 21.92 -11.72 8.87
CA PRO A 90 21.39 -12.98 9.39
C PRO A 90 20.55 -13.72 8.33
N ASP A 91 20.69 -15.04 8.24
CA ASP A 91 19.83 -15.90 7.42
C ASP A 91 18.35 -15.84 7.85
N ARG A 92 18.13 -15.61 9.16
CA ARG A 92 16.78 -15.51 9.75
C ARG A 92 16.74 -14.45 10.84
N GLU A 93 15.64 -13.75 10.89
CA GLU A 93 15.40 -12.71 11.88
C GLU A 93 14.19 -13.04 12.74
N LEU A 94 14.39 -13.10 14.07
CA LEU A 94 13.31 -13.22 15.03
C LEU A 94 12.77 -11.83 15.37
N ARG A 95 11.47 -11.63 15.19
CA ARG A 95 10.75 -10.41 15.58
C ARG A 95 9.97 -10.64 16.87
N ALA A 96 10.23 -9.80 17.88
CA ALA A 96 9.48 -9.74 19.13
C ALA A 96 8.71 -8.43 19.21
N LEU A 97 7.39 -8.48 19.10
CA LEU A 97 6.53 -7.29 19.16
C LEU A 97 5.78 -7.25 20.48
N PHE A 98 6.14 -6.31 21.32
CA PHE A 98 5.46 -6.03 22.60
C PHE A 98 4.38 -4.95 22.36
N THR A 99 3.17 -5.17 22.80
CA THR A 99 2.05 -4.25 22.61
C THR A 99 0.99 -4.43 23.70
N GLY A 100 0.77 -3.40 24.51
CA GLY A 100 -0.13 -3.49 25.65
C GLY A 100 0.26 -4.61 26.61
N ASP A 101 -0.60 -5.61 26.79
CA ASP A 101 -0.40 -6.79 27.65
C ASP A 101 0.15 -8.02 26.91
N ARG A 102 0.50 -7.90 25.63
CA ARG A 102 0.88 -9.04 24.76
C ARG A 102 2.26 -8.89 24.13
N CYS A 103 2.93 -10.03 23.99
CA CYS A 103 4.10 -10.22 23.13
C CYS A 103 3.76 -11.19 22.01
N LEU A 104 4.15 -10.85 20.77
CA LEU A 104 4.06 -11.70 19.59
C LEU A 104 5.48 -12.04 19.14
N LEU A 105 5.81 -13.32 19.03
CA LEU A 105 7.07 -13.81 18.48
C LEU A 105 6.84 -14.40 17.09
N GLY A 106 7.74 -14.13 16.17
CA GLY A 106 7.65 -14.69 14.82
C GLY A 106 8.93 -14.50 14.01
N TRP A 107 9.18 -15.43 13.10
CA TRP A 107 10.24 -15.31 12.11
C TRP A 107 9.84 -14.36 10.99
N LEU A 108 10.69 -13.37 10.69
CA LEU A 108 10.51 -12.47 9.56
C LEU A 108 10.36 -13.27 8.27
N VAL A 109 9.36 -12.92 7.47
CA VAL A 109 9.11 -13.50 6.14
C VAL A 109 9.52 -12.50 5.06
N ALA A 110 9.05 -11.26 5.18
CA ALA A 110 9.41 -10.20 4.26
C ALA A 110 9.22 -8.82 4.89
N GLU A 111 10.00 -7.86 4.42
CA GLU A 111 9.79 -6.44 4.65
C GLU A 111 9.37 -5.72 3.37
N SER A 112 8.53 -4.70 3.51
CA SER A 112 8.18 -3.86 2.36
C SER A 112 9.31 -2.90 2.01
N VAL A 113 9.46 -2.63 0.72
CA VAL A 113 10.38 -1.60 0.23
C VAL A 113 9.89 -0.22 0.69
N ARG A 114 10.76 0.57 1.32
CA ARG A 114 10.42 1.83 1.99
C ARG A 114 11.07 3.06 1.35
N ASP A 115 11.24 3.04 0.05
CA ASP A 115 11.90 4.08 -0.76
C ASP A 115 10.99 5.26 -1.18
N PHE A 116 9.85 5.44 -0.51
CA PHE A 116 8.85 6.47 -0.85
C PHE A 116 9.41 7.91 -0.85
N GLY A 117 10.46 8.16 -0.05
CA GLY A 117 11.14 9.46 0.00
C GLY A 117 11.82 9.86 -1.31
N THR A 118 12.30 8.89 -2.09
CA THR A 118 12.98 9.15 -3.37
C THR A 118 12.02 9.61 -4.48
N ARG A 119 10.70 9.52 -4.24
CA ARG A 119 9.64 9.90 -5.18
C ARG A 119 8.68 10.92 -4.59
N ALA A 120 9.16 11.75 -3.65
CA ALA A 120 8.34 12.80 -3.06
C ALA A 120 7.75 13.70 -4.16
N PRO A 121 6.50 14.16 -4.05
CA PRO A 121 5.88 14.99 -5.08
C PRO A 121 6.69 16.20 -5.49
N THR A 122 7.38 16.84 -4.53
CA THR A 122 8.23 18.03 -4.73
C THR A 122 9.50 17.75 -5.53
N ASP A 123 9.94 16.48 -5.57
CA ASP A 123 11.18 16.08 -6.23
C ASP A 123 10.93 15.54 -7.65
N ARG A 124 9.66 15.48 -8.07
CA ARG A 124 9.28 15.07 -9.42
C ARG A 124 9.58 16.16 -10.44
N PRO A 125 9.97 15.81 -11.68
CA PRO A 125 10.21 16.79 -12.76
C PRO A 125 9.04 17.75 -12.96
N PHE A 126 7.80 17.25 -12.85
CA PHE A 126 6.60 18.07 -12.93
C PHE A 126 5.82 18.00 -11.61
N PHE A 127 5.80 19.09 -10.86
CA PHE A 127 5.09 19.22 -9.59
C PHE A 127 3.84 20.10 -9.72
N GLN A 128 2.78 19.74 -9.01
CA GLN A 128 1.63 20.61 -8.75
C GLN A 128 1.24 20.52 -7.27
N PRO A 129 0.86 21.65 -6.63
CA PRO A 129 0.31 21.66 -5.28
C PRO A 129 -0.90 20.71 -5.16
N GLY A 130 -1.02 20.02 -4.04
CA GLY A 130 -2.07 19.03 -3.82
C GLY A 130 -1.73 17.62 -4.31
N SER A 131 -0.56 17.42 -4.95
CA SER A 131 -0.11 16.08 -5.32
C SER A 131 0.00 15.16 -4.10
N MET A 132 -0.48 13.93 -4.25
CA MET A 132 -0.51 12.91 -3.20
C MET A 132 0.90 12.42 -2.86
N VAL A 133 1.19 12.20 -1.57
CA VAL A 133 2.45 11.61 -1.12
C VAL A 133 2.56 10.15 -1.58
N SER A 134 3.78 9.71 -1.91
CA SER A 134 4.04 8.40 -2.54
C SER A 134 3.57 7.22 -1.69
N LEU A 135 3.67 7.31 -0.37
CA LEU A 135 3.20 6.25 0.53
C LEU A 135 1.67 6.04 0.43
N ASP A 136 0.88 7.11 0.41
CA ASP A 136 -0.57 7.04 0.27
C ASP A 136 -0.94 6.57 -1.15
N ALA A 137 -0.27 7.11 -2.18
CA ALA A 137 -0.47 6.70 -3.57
C ALA A 137 -0.22 5.20 -3.78
N ARG A 138 0.88 4.65 -3.18
CA ARG A 138 1.16 3.21 -3.20
C ARG A 138 0.06 2.41 -2.49
N ALA A 139 -0.46 2.89 -1.37
CA ALA A 139 -1.53 2.20 -0.66
C ALA A 139 -2.78 2.08 -1.52
N TYR A 140 -3.16 3.15 -2.21
CA TYR A 140 -4.34 3.15 -3.08
C TYR A 140 -4.12 2.33 -4.36
N ALA A 141 -2.93 2.38 -4.95
CA ALA A 141 -2.55 1.50 -6.05
C ALA A 141 -2.62 0.01 -5.63
N ASN A 142 -2.15 -0.33 -4.41
CA ASN A 142 -2.28 -1.69 -3.88
C ASN A 142 -3.76 -2.12 -3.72
N LEU A 143 -4.64 -1.23 -3.25
CA LEU A 143 -6.08 -1.50 -3.15
C LEU A 143 -6.71 -1.71 -4.53
N ALA A 144 -6.26 -0.98 -5.55
CA ALA A 144 -6.68 -1.15 -6.93
C ALA A 144 -6.15 -2.44 -7.59
N GLY A 145 -5.27 -3.18 -6.91
CA GLY A 145 -4.74 -4.44 -7.41
C GLY A 145 -3.37 -4.33 -8.10
N ALA A 146 -2.64 -3.22 -7.96
CA ALA A 146 -1.34 -3.03 -8.60
C ALA A 146 -0.35 -4.15 -8.23
N ALA A 147 0.13 -4.86 -9.27
CA ALA A 147 1.05 -5.99 -9.18
C ALA A 147 1.65 -6.31 -10.56
N PRO A 148 2.76 -7.09 -10.64
CA PRO A 148 3.27 -7.59 -11.90
C PRO A 148 2.19 -8.34 -12.71
N GLY A 149 2.12 -8.03 -14.01
CA GLY A 149 1.14 -8.62 -14.93
C GLY A 149 -0.23 -7.97 -14.90
N GLN A 150 -0.48 -6.97 -14.05
CA GLN A 150 -1.73 -6.22 -13.99
C GLN A 150 -1.60 -4.88 -14.73
N THR A 151 -2.71 -4.38 -15.22
CA THR A 151 -2.84 -3.05 -15.84
C THR A 151 -3.72 -2.16 -14.98
N ILE A 152 -3.20 -1.00 -14.55
CA ILE A 152 -3.91 -0.02 -13.73
C ILE A 152 -4.17 1.25 -14.54
N LEU A 153 -5.41 1.72 -14.49
CA LEU A 153 -5.84 2.95 -15.16
C LEU A 153 -6.13 4.04 -14.13
N ASP A 154 -5.70 5.26 -14.45
CA ASP A 154 -6.13 6.50 -13.76
C ASP A 154 -6.82 7.41 -14.79
N PRO A 155 -8.17 7.59 -14.72
CA PRO A 155 -8.94 8.36 -15.67
C PRO A 155 -8.81 9.89 -15.52
N MET A 156 -8.15 10.38 -14.47
CA MET A 156 -7.87 11.80 -14.23
C MET A 156 -6.51 11.99 -13.54
N CYS A 157 -5.47 11.48 -14.20
CA CYS A 157 -4.17 11.16 -13.61
C CYS A 157 -3.36 12.35 -13.09
N GLY A 158 -3.72 13.58 -13.44
CA GLY A 158 -3.03 14.78 -12.95
C GLY A 158 -1.52 14.71 -13.19
N THR A 159 -0.73 14.72 -12.10
CA THR A 159 0.74 14.61 -12.16
C THR A 159 1.25 13.17 -12.28
N GLY A 160 0.37 12.17 -12.33
CA GLY A 160 0.72 10.76 -12.46
C GLY A 160 1.16 10.07 -11.16
N GLY A 161 0.93 10.67 -10.00
CA GLY A 161 1.43 10.14 -8.73
C GLY A 161 0.95 8.74 -8.38
N LEU A 162 -0.33 8.42 -8.62
CA LEU A 162 -0.90 7.08 -8.42
C LEU A 162 -0.29 6.08 -9.41
N LEU A 163 -0.13 6.48 -10.67
CA LEU A 163 0.44 5.65 -11.72
C LEU A 163 1.92 5.34 -11.51
N ILE A 164 2.73 6.31 -11.02
CA ILE A 164 4.12 6.05 -10.65
C ILE A 164 4.18 4.91 -9.64
N GLU A 165 3.38 4.98 -8.60
CA GLU A 165 3.41 3.98 -7.53
C GLU A 165 2.81 2.63 -7.96
N ALA A 166 1.83 2.61 -8.87
CA ALA A 166 1.34 1.39 -9.50
C ALA A 166 2.42 0.75 -10.40
N GLY A 167 3.12 1.55 -11.21
CA GLY A 167 4.21 1.09 -12.08
C GLY A 167 5.40 0.55 -11.29
N VAL A 168 5.85 1.26 -10.24
CA VAL A 168 6.91 0.78 -9.32
C VAL A 168 6.49 -0.52 -8.60
N ALA A 169 5.17 -0.77 -8.41
CA ALA A 169 4.67 -2.05 -7.92
C ALA A 169 4.70 -3.17 -8.99
N GLY A 170 5.05 -2.85 -10.25
CA GLY A 170 5.22 -3.79 -11.35
C GLY A 170 4.07 -3.83 -12.36
N SER A 171 3.08 -2.95 -12.25
CA SER A 171 1.94 -2.90 -13.19
C SER A 171 2.28 -2.15 -14.48
N GLN A 172 1.60 -2.52 -15.56
CA GLN A 172 1.38 -1.62 -16.70
C GLN A 172 0.46 -0.50 -16.25
N VAL A 173 0.68 0.74 -16.72
CA VAL A 173 -0.16 1.86 -16.29
C VAL A 173 -0.67 2.69 -17.46
N ILE A 174 -1.91 3.12 -17.36
CA ILE A 174 -2.59 3.97 -18.33
C ILE A 174 -3.11 5.21 -17.61
N GLY A 175 -2.74 6.39 -18.10
CA GLY A 175 -3.24 7.67 -17.59
C GLY A 175 -4.10 8.39 -18.62
N VAL A 176 -5.20 8.98 -18.17
CA VAL A 176 -6.01 9.90 -18.97
C VAL A 176 -6.15 11.20 -18.17
N ASP A 177 -6.06 12.34 -18.86
CA ASP A 177 -6.36 13.65 -18.27
C ASP A 177 -6.89 14.60 -19.35
N ALA A 178 -7.85 15.45 -18.97
CA ALA A 178 -8.45 16.43 -19.89
C ALA A 178 -7.49 17.57 -20.27
N GLN A 179 -6.51 17.86 -19.43
CA GLN A 179 -5.60 18.98 -19.56
C GLN A 179 -4.26 18.57 -20.20
N TRP A 180 -3.90 19.16 -21.35
CA TRP A 180 -2.61 18.92 -22.00
C TRP A 180 -1.38 19.14 -21.07
N LYS A 181 -1.47 20.11 -20.16
CA LYS A 181 -0.41 20.36 -19.17
C LYS A 181 -0.17 19.13 -18.30
N MET A 182 -1.25 18.49 -17.81
CA MET A 182 -1.17 17.29 -16.98
C MET A 182 -0.67 16.08 -17.78
N VAL A 183 -1.18 15.88 -18.99
CA VAL A 183 -0.72 14.80 -19.89
C VAL A 183 0.78 14.87 -20.15
N ARG A 184 1.33 16.06 -20.41
CA ARG A 184 2.79 16.22 -20.62
C ARG A 184 3.57 16.00 -19.33
N GLY A 185 3.14 16.65 -18.25
CA GLY A 185 3.82 16.54 -16.96
C GLY A 185 3.76 15.12 -16.37
N SER A 186 2.65 14.41 -16.50
CA SER A 186 2.57 13.02 -16.04
C SER A 186 3.47 12.09 -16.87
N ARG A 187 3.58 12.30 -18.19
CA ARG A 187 4.54 11.55 -19.03
C ARG A 187 5.98 11.79 -18.60
N GLU A 188 6.34 13.04 -18.32
CA GLU A 188 7.67 13.40 -17.82
C GLU A 188 7.95 12.74 -16.48
N ASN A 189 6.99 12.78 -15.56
CA ASN A 189 7.11 12.12 -14.28
C ASN A 189 7.22 10.60 -14.39
N LEU A 190 6.35 9.95 -15.19
CA LEU A 190 6.41 8.50 -15.38
C LEU A 190 7.74 8.05 -15.98
N ALA A 191 8.25 8.77 -17.00
CA ALA A 191 9.53 8.49 -17.63
C ALA A 191 10.74 8.67 -16.68
N ALA A 192 10.60 9.46 -15.61
CA ALA A 192 11.66 9.63 -14.61
C ALA A 192 11.76 8.46 -13.62
N TYR A 193 10.70 7.65 -13.48
CA TYR A 193 10.63 6.59 -12.48
C TYR A 193 10.33 5.19 -13.04
N LEU A 194 9.93 5.09 -14.31
CA LEU A 194 9.59 3.85 -14.99
C LEU A 194 10.33 3.79 -16.33
N ASP A 195 10.99 2.69 -16.59
CA ASP A 195 11.73 2.49 -17.85
C ASP A 195 10.76 2.32 -19.03
N ASP A 196 9.64 1.63 -18.81
CA ASP A 196 8.59 1.34 -19.79
C ASP A 196 7.23 1.08 -19.10
N GLY A 197 6.28 0.48 -19.83
CA GLY A 197 5.01 0.01 -19.25
C GLY A 197 4.01 1.12 -18.93
N PHE A 198 4.16 2.33 -19.47
CA PHE A 198 3.22 3.40 -19.24
C PHE A 198 2.70 4.06 -20.54
N ARG A 199 1.45 4.48 -20.49
CA ARG A 199 0.80 5.26 -21.56
C ARG A 199 -0.01 6.38 -20.94
N VAL A 200 0.06 7.57 -21.54
CA VAL A 200 -0.77 8.71 -21.10
C VAL A 200 -1.40 9.34 -22.32
N ALA A 201 -2.71 9.57 -22.26
CA ALA A 201 -3.47 10.20 -23.32
C ALA A 201 -4.25 11.42 -22.80
N ARG A 202 -4.55 12.36 -23.69
CA ARG A 202 -5.56 13.36 -23.40
C ARG A 202 -6.93 12.75 -23.63
N GLY A 203 -7.86 12.91 -22.68
CA GLY A 203 -9.22 12.39 -22.79
C GLY A 203 -10.12 12.93 -21.68
N ASP A 204 -11.37 12.50 -21.74
CA ASP A 204 -12.39 12.77 -20.75
C ASP A 204 -12.63 11.51 -19.92
N GLY A 205 -12.52 11.61 -18.57
CA GLY A 205 -12.75 10.49 -17.67
C GLY A 205 -14.15 9.90 -17.75
N THR A 206 -15.13 10.69 -18.22
CA THR A 206 -16.52 10.23 -18.44
C THR A 206 -16.72 9.51 -19.77
N ARG A 207 -15.66 9.44 -20.61
CA ARG A 207 -15.66 8.75 -21.91
C ARG A 207 -14.25 8.28 -22.25
N LEU A 208 -13.83 7.21 -21.62
CA LEU A 208 -12.48 6.69 -21.72
C LEU A 208 -12.17 6.10 -23.11
N PRO A 209 -10.99 6.42 -23.69
CA PRO A 209 -10.54 5.81 -24.94
C PRO A 209 -9.92 4.41 -24.68
N VAL A 210 -10.60 3.61 -23.87
CA VAL A 210 -10.16 2.27 -23.43
C VAL A 210 -11.29 1.29 -23.71
N PRO A 211 -11.03 0.11 -24.29
CA PRO A 211 -12.04 -0.93 -24.50
C PRO A 211 -12.68 -1.42 -23.19
N THR A 212 -13.85 -2.05 -23.30
CA THR A 212 -14.50 -2.75 -22.17
C THR A 212 -13.58 -3.88 -21.68
N ASP A 213 -13.53 -4.09 -20.35
CA ASP A 213 -12.75 -5.15 -19.68
C ASP A 213 -11.25 -5.18 -20.04
N ALA A 214 -10.68 -3.99 -20.32
CA ALA A 214 -9.32 -3.90 -20.83
C ALA A 214 -8.23 -3.67 -19.76
N VAL A 215 -8.62 -3.43 -18.50
CA VAL A 215 -7.69 -3.19 -17.40
C VAL A 215 -8.13 -3.96 -16.14
N ASP A 216 -7.19 -4.22 -15.25
CA ASP A 216 -7.43 -5.03 -14.04
C ASP A 216 -7.91 -4.19 -12.86
N GLY A 217 -7.66 -2.89 -12.89
CA GLY A 217 -8.10 -1.97 -11.85
C GLY A 217 -8.06 -0.52 -12.28
N VAL A 218 -8.92 0.27 -11.65
CA VAL A 218 -8.95 1.72 -11.79
C VAL A 218 -8.63 2.35 -10.45
N VAL A 219 -7.85 3.43 -10.44
CA VAL A 219 -7.60 4.24 -9.24
C VAL A 219 -7.59 5.70 -9.62
N PHE A 220 -8.32 6.54 -8.90
CA PHE A 220 -8.30 7.97 -9.17
C PHE A 220 -8.62 8.83 -7.96
N ASP A 221 -7.99 10.01 -7.93
CA ASP A 221 -8.21 11.06 -6.95
C ASP A 221 -9.12 12.13 -7.58
N ALA A 222 -10.40 12.13 -7.18
CA ALA A 222 -11.39 13.05 -7.72
C ALA A 222 -10.99 14.51 -7.42
N PRO A 223 -11.29 15.47 -8.29
CA PRO A 223 -10.95 16.87 -8.06
C PRO A 223 -11.68 17.41 -6.83
N TYR A 224 -10.97 18.13 -5.96
CA TYR A 224 -11.51 18.71 -4.73
C TYR A 224 -12.03 20.13 -4.95
N GLY A 225 -13.32 20.36 -4.66
CA GLY A 225 -13.93 21.66 -4.47
C GLY A 225 -13.67 22.70 -5.59
N ARG A 226 -13.65 23.99 -5.18
CA ARG A 226 -13.53 25.15 -6.10
C ARG A 226 -12.15 25.35 -6.74
N GLN A 227 -11.13 24.61 -6.34
CA GLN A 227 -9.76 24.78 -6.84
C GLN A 227 -9.46 23.97 -8.12
N SER A 228 -10.27 22.96 -8.42
CA SER A 228 -10.08 22.15 -9.62
C SER A 228 -10.85 22.75 -10.79
N LYS A 229 -10.14 23.07 -11.88
CA LYS A 229 -10.80 23.48 -13.14
C LYS A 229 -11.43 22.25 -13.79
N ILE A 230 -12.71 22.05 -13.56
CA ILE A 230 -13.53 21.07 -14.25
C ILE A 230 -13.96 21.74 -15.59
N ALA A 231 -13.53 21.16 -16.70
CA ALA A 231 -13.65 21.85 -18.00
C ALA A 231 -15.09 21.91 -18.53
N ASN A 232 -15.89 20.85 -18.40
CA ASN A 232 -17.19 20.73 -19.08
C ASN A 232 -18.29 20.06 -18.23
N HIS A 233 -18.03 19.70 -16.97
CA HIS A 233 -18.97 18.95 -16.13
C HIS A 233 -19.15 19.62 -14.77
N THR A 234 -20.26 19.36 -14.09
CA THR A 234 -20.30 19.53 -12.65
C THR A 234 -19.42 18.47 -11.98
N LEU A 235 -19.03 18.65 -10.72
CA LEU A 235 -18.25 17.64 -10.01
C LEU A 235 -19.01 16.31 -9.92
N ASP A 236 -20.31 16.39 -9.66
CA ASP A 236 -21.17 15.22 -9.52
C ASP A 236 -21.29 14.44 -10.85
N ASP A 237 -21.53 15.12 -11.98
CA ASP A 237 -21.57 14.51 -13.31
C ASP A 237 -20.22 13.88 -13.69
N LEU A 238 -19.12 14.56 -13.33
CA LEU A 238 -17.77 14.06 -13.62
C LEU A 238 -17.48 12.77 -12.85
N VAL A 239 -17.73 12.74 -11.53
CA VAL A 239 -17.46 11.55 -10.71
C VAL A 239 -18.39 10.41 -11.08
N GLU A 240 -19.69 10.66 -11.26
CA GLU A 240 -20.65 9.64 -11.67
C GLU A 240 -20.31 9.06 -13.05
N GLY A 241 -20.03 9.91 -14.03
CA GLY A 241 -19.65 9.47 -15.38
C GLY A 241 -18.35 8.66 -15.37
N THR A 242 -17.35 9.10 -14.58
CA THR A 242 -16.08 8.38 -14.44
C THR A 242 -16.27 7.03 -13.76
N LEU A 243 -17.11 6.93 -12.73
CA LEU A 243 -17.43 5.66 -12.08
C LEU A 243 -18.11 4.68 -13.03
N ARG A 244 -19.02 5.14 -13.91
CA ARG A 244 -19.65 4.30 -14.95
C ARG A 244 -18.63 3.80 -15.97
N GLU A 245 -17.73 4.66 -16.42
CA GLU A 245 -16.65 4.26 -17.33
C GLU A 245 -15.66 3.31 -16.66
N ALA A 246 -15.33 3.53 -15.39
CA ALA A 246 -14.51 2.61 -14.61
C ALA A 246 -15.17 1.22 -14.53
N ALA A 247 -16.48 1.13 -14.28
CA ALA A 247 -17.22 -0.14 -14.25
C ALA A 247 -17.27 -0.84 -15.62
N ARG A 248 -17.18 -0.09 -16.71
CA ARG A 248 -17.10 -0.66 -18.06
C ARG A 248 -15.74 -1.27 -18.36
N VAL A 249 -14.65 -0.72 -17.82
CA VAL A 249 -13.29 -1.08 -18.22
C VAL A 249 -12.56 -1.99 -17.25
N ALA A 250 -13.02 -2.11 -15.98
CA ALA A 250 -12.32 -2.85 -14.92
C ALA A 250 -13.28 -3.49 -13.91
N PRO A 251 -12.90 -4.64 -13.31
CA PRO A 251 -13.68 -5.29 -12.25
C PRO A 251 -13.49 -4.64 -10.87
N ARG A 252 -12.52 -3.73 -10.72
CA ARG A 252 -12.17 -3.08 -9.44
C ARG A 252 -11.86 -1.61 -9.63
N CYS A 253 -12.33 -0.78 -8.69
CA CYS A 253 -12.03 0.65 -8.68
C CYS A 253 -11.71 1.14 -7.27
N VAL A 254 -10.74 2.06 -7.16
CA VAL A 254 -10.48 2.81 -5.93
C VAL A 254 -10.70 4.29 -6.21
N LEU A 255 -11.74 4.85 -5.60
CA LEU A 255 -12.04 6.28 -5.64
C LEU A 255 -11.49 6.94 -4.38
N ILE A 256 -10.72 8.00 -4.56
CA ILE A 256 -10.28 8.91 -3.50
C ILE A 256 -10.99 10.25 -3.69
N ALA A 257 -11.57 10.83 -2.64
CA ALA A 257 -12.31 12.07 -2.72
C ALA A 257 -12.30 12.85 -1.39
N ASP A 258 -12.84 14.06 -1.39
CA ASP A 258 -12.99 14.90 -0.18
C ASP A 258 -14.32 14.67 0.57
N ARG A 259 -15.19 13.82 0.06
CA ARG A 259 -16.48 13.44 0.65
C ARG A 259 -16.85 11.99 0.32
N ASP A 260 -17.91 11.51 0.95
CA ASP A 260 -18.47 10.19 0.66
C ASP A 260 -19.21 10.18 -0.71
N TRP A 261 -18.92 9.16 -1.50
CA TRP A 261 -19.51 8.88 -2.82
C TRP A 261 -20.13 7.48 -2.92
N SER A 262 -20.36 6.82 -1.80
CA SER A 262 -20.85 5.43 -1.77
C SER A 262 -22.19 5.25 -2.51
N GLU A 263 -23.13 6.18 -2.37
CA GLU A 263 -24.42 6.13 -3.05
C GLU A 263 -24.27 6.30 -4.58
N THR A 264 -23.42 7.24 -5.00
CA THR A 264 -23.13 7.47 -6.42
C THR A 264 -22.41 6.25 -7.03
N ALA A 265 -21.47 5.66 -6.31
CA ALA A 265 -20.79 4.43 -6.74
C ALA A 265 -21.78 3.27 -6.91
N ALA A 266 -22.71 3.09 -5.96
CA ALA A 266 -23.76 2.07 -6.05
C ALA A 266 -24.68 2.29 -7.27
N THR A 267 -25.02 3.55 -7.56
CA THR A 267 -25.84 3.93 -8.74
C THR A 267 -25.08 3.69 -10.05
N ALA A 268 -23.76 3.87 -10.04
CA ALA A 268 -22.88 3.60 -11.19
C ALA A 268 -22.59 2.11 -11.42
N GLY A 269 -23.17 1.20 -10.62
CA GLY A 269 -23.04 -0.26 -10.80
C GLY A 269 -22.04 -0.94 -9.89
N TRP A 270 -21.41 -0.23 -8.95
CA TRP A 270 -20.42 -0.77 -8.04
C TRP A 270 -21.02 -1.33 -6.73
N GLN A 271 -20.36 -2.33 -6.17
CA GLN A 271 -20.50 -2.71 -4.77
C GLN A 271 -19.36 -2.06 -3.98
N VAL A 272 -19.68 -1.38 -2.88
CA VAL A 272 -18.68 -0.86 -1.95
C VAL A 272 -18.19 -2.02 -1.07
N ASP A 273 -16.96 -2.50 -1.31
CA ASP A 273 -16.31 -3.55 -0.52
C ASP A 273 -15.77 -2.99 0.80
N ALA A 274 -15.15 -1.81 0.75
CA ALA A 274 -14.65 -1.12 1.94
C ALA A 274 -14.62 0.40 1.74
N SER A 275 -14.73 1.14 2.85
CA SER A 275 -14.55 2.59 2.89
C SER A 275 -13.64 2.97 4.05
N PHE A 276 -12.74 3.94 3.82
CA PHE A 276 -11.78 4.42 4.79
C PHE A 276 -11.71 5.94 4.77
N GLU A 277 -11.40 6.52 5.93
CA GLU A 277 -11.06 7.93 6.04
C GLU A 277 -9.56 8.09 6.31
N ARG A 278 -8.93 9.00 5.58
CA ARG A 278 -7.53 9.37 5.74
C ARG A 278 -7.41 10.87 5.99
N ARG A 279 -7.14 11.26 7.23
CA ARG A 279 -6.82 12.66 7.54
C ARG A 279 -5.46 13.01 6.95
N VAL A 280 -5.42 14.03 6.08
CA VAL A 280 -4.20 14.54 5.44
C VAL A 280 -3.64 15.71 6.23
N HIS A 281 -4.48 16.70 6.53
CA HIS A 281 -4.19 17.84 7.39
C HIS A 281 -5.49 18.40 8.03
N GLY A 282 -5.40 19.50 8.76
CA GLY A 282 -6.53 20.00 9.58
C GLY A 282 -7.86 20.16 8.86
N SER A 283 -7.83 20.55 7.58
CA SER A 283 -9.03 20.84 6.77
C SER A 283 -9.31 19.79 5.67
N LEU A 284 -8.47 18.75 5.52
CA LEU A 284 -8.65 17.74 4.49
C LEU A 284 -8.69 16.34 5.08
N VAL A 285 -9.82 15.68 4.92
CA VAL A 285 -10.01 14.24 5.09
C VAL A 285 -10.29 13.64 3.72
N ARG A 286 -9.54 12.62 3.32
CA ARG A 286 -9.81 11.82 2.13
C ARG A 286 -10.72 10.67 2.50
N HIS A 287 -11.80 10.52 1.75
CA HIS A 287 -12.65 9.33 1.72
C HIS A 287 -12.13 8.40 0.63
N VAL A 288 -11.83 7.17 0.98
CA VAL A 288 -11.29 6.16 0.07
C VAL A 288 -12.31 5.04 -0.06
N HIS A 289 -12.85 4.85 -1.24
CA HIS A 289 -13.82 3.81 -1.54
C HIS A 289 -13.16 2.71 -2.35
N VAL A 290 -13.17 1.49 -1.83
CA VAL A 290 -12.77 0.28 -2.56
C VAL A 290 -14.04 -0.34 -3.14
N LEU A 291 -14.09 -0.41 -4.44
CA LEU A 291 -15.27 -0.77 -5.21
C LEU A 291 -14.97 -2.03 -6.01
N GLU A 292 -15.88 -2.98 -5.99
CA GLU A 292 -15.83 -4.20 -6.80
C GLU A 292 -17.08 -4.31 -7.68
N GLU A 293 -16.92 -4.97 -8.83
CA GLU A 293 -18.04 -5.24 -9.72
C GLU A 293 -19.13 -6.02 -8.97
N ARG A 294 -20.38 -5.64 -9.18
CA ARG A 294 -21.51 -6.39 -8.65
C ARG A 294 -21.55 -7.77 -9.28
N THR A 295 -21.21 -8.80 -8.52
CA THR A 295 -21.51 -10.18 -8.88
C THR A 295 -23.03 -10.34 -8.85
N GLY A 296 -23.65 -10.51 -10.03
CA GLY A 296 -25.08 -10.73 -10.21
C GLY A 296 -25.61 -12.01 -9.58
#